data_f6e1a58435d43e720f2d725d40bb1bc8
#
_entry.id   f6e1a58435d43e720f2d725d40bb1bc8
#
_cell.length_a   1.000
_cell.length_b   1.000
_cell.length_c   1.000
_cell.angle_alpha   90.00
_cell.angle_beta   90.00
_cell.angle_gamma   90.00
#
_symmetry.space_group_name_H-M   'P 1'
#
loop_
_entity.id
_entity.type
_entity.pdbx_description
1 polymer ?
#
loop_
_entity_poly.entity_id
_entity_poly.type
_entity_poly.pdbx_seq_one_letter_code
_entity_poly.pdbx_strand_id
1 'polypeptide(L)'
;MWNRIIRLTLITVAFASFYSCKQEVLPKPSSQLRLDYPIAEYASFSNHCPFEFNINADAIIKENKECGFTIQYPKMKATIYLTYKTVNNDIDKLLRDAQKLTFEHVIKADDIKEQPFLNDDKKVYGMFYEVSGNAATNAQFYVTDSTKHFVTGSVYFYAKPNFDSIMPATSYIKNDMQRLMETIKWK
;
A
#
# COMPACT_ATOMS: atom_id res chain seq x y z
N MET A 1 -28.04 15.34 70.54
CA MET A 1 -28.58 14.96 69.25
C MET A 1 -27.87 15.70 68.09
N TRP A 2 -27.65 16.98 68.16
CA TRP A 2 -26.99 17.81 67.14
C TRP A 2 -25.64 17.30 66.68
N ASN A 3 -24.73 16.97 67.59
CA ASN A 3 -23.39 16.47 67.26
C ASN A 3 -23.38 15.09 66.55
N ARG A 4 -24.39 14.28 66.72
CA ARG A 4 -24.51 13.01 66.00
C ARG A 4 -24.99 13.21 64.55
N ILE A 5 -25.84 14.16 64.33
CA ILE A 5 -26.33 14.51 62.99
C ILE A 5 -25.18 15.11 62.16
N ILE A 6 -24.38 16.01 62.74
CA ILE A 6 -23.20 16.62 62.06
C ILE A 6 -22.14 15.57 61.72
N ARG A 7 -21.91 14.60 62.58
CA ARG A 7 -20.95 13.48 62.28
C ARG A 7 -21.47 12.57 61.16
N LEU A 8 -22.75 12.29 61.11
CA LEU A 8 -23.36 11.48 60.07
C LEU A 8 -23.33 12.18 58.73
N THR A 9 -23.60 13.48 58.67
CA THR A 9 -23.50 14.26 57.41
C THR A 9 -22.06 14.39 56.92
N LEU A 10 -21.09 14.54 57.78
CA LEU A 10 -19.67 14.55 57.42
C LEU A 10 -19.20 13.21 56.82
N ILE A 11 -19.68 12.09 57.37
CA ILE A 11 -19.33 10.75 56.89
C ILE A 11 -19.98 10.48 55.53
N THR A 12 -21.23 10.91 55.29
CA THR A 12 -21.88 10.76 54.00
C THR A 12 -21.24 11.62 52.88
N VAL A 13 -20.79 12.84 53.21
CA VAL A 13 -20.06 13.69 52.27
C VAL A 13 -18.68 13.11 51.93
N ALA A 14 -17.96 12.54 52.91
CA ALA A 14 -16.68 11.88 52.71
C ALA A 14 -16.83 10.61 51.80
N PHE A 15 -17.91 9.84 51.93
CA PHE A 15 -18.17 8.68 51.07
C PHE A 15 -18.56 9.07 49.65
N ALA A 16 -19.23 10.21 49.45
CA ALA A 16 -19.60 10.69 48.12
C ALA A 16 -18.37 11.17 47.30
N SER A 17 -17.26 11.52 47.93
CA SER A 17 -16.03 11.95 47.23
C SER A 17 -15.25 10.80 46.58
N PHE A 18 -15.55 9.54 46.85
CA PHE A 18 -14.87 8.38 46.29
C PHE A 18 -15.48 7.89 44.96
N TYR A 19 -16.57 8.47 44.50
CA TYR A 19 -17.07 8.24 43.15
C TYR A 19 -16.29 9.10 42.13
N SER A 20 -14.97 8.89 42.09
CA SER A 20 -14.16 9.39 40.97
C SER A 20 -14.52 8.56 39.72
N CYS A 21 -15.16 9.18 38.76
CA CYS A 21 -15.32 8.60 37.46
C CYS A 21 -13.95 8.14 36.93
N LYS A 22 -13.77 6.83 36.78
CA LYS A 22 -12.69 6.30 35.94
C LYS A 22 -12.99 6.78 34.53
N GLN A 23 -12.30 7.83 34.09
CA GLN A 23 -12.24 8.13 32.66
C GLN A 23 -11.68 6.89 31.99
N GLU A 24 -12.46 6.25 31.15
CA GLU A 24 -11.93 5.25 30.21
C GLU A 24 -10.82 5.94 29.43
N VAL A 25 -9.60 5.45 29.62
CA VAL A 25 -8.47 5.89 28.82
C VAL A 25 -8.70 5.34 27.43
N LEU A 26 -9.32 6.14 26.55
CA LEU A 26 -9.39 5.83 25.13
C LEU A 26 -7.95 5.66 24.62
N PRO A 27 -7.61 4.51 24.02
CA PRO A 27 -6.29 4.36 23.43
C PRO A 27 -6.07 5.49 22.44
N LYS A 28 -4.98 6.23 22.62
CA LYS A 28 -4.61 7.28 21.65
C LYS A 28 -4.46 6.59 20.29
N PRO A 29 -5.08 7.13 19.22
CA PRO A 29 -4.83 6.61 17.88
C PRO A 29 -3.33 6.60 17.63
N SER A 30 -2.83 5.51 17.05
CA SER A 30 -1.43 5.41 16.64
C SER A 30 -1.08 6.66 15.85
N SER A 31 -0.01 7.36 16.22
CA SER A 31 0.38 8.59 15.54
C SER A 31 0.77 8.25 14.11
N GLN A 32 -0.08 8.58 13.16
CA GLN A 32 0.23 8.47 11.74
C GLN A 32 1.21 9.58 11.37
N LEU A 33 2.23 9.26 10.59
CA LEU A 33 3.10 10.27 9.99
C LEU A 33 2.23 11.15 9.08
N ARG A 34 1.99 12.39 9.52
CA ARG A 34 1.30 13.39 8.69
C ARG A 34 2.29 13.90 7.65
N LEU A 35 2.33 13.23 6.51
CA LEU A 35 3.02 13.70 5.33
C LEU A 35 2.04 14.52 4.52
N ASP A 36 2.48 15.67 4.02
CA ASP A 36 1.73 16.41 3.01
C ASP A 36 1.93 15.66 1.69
N TYR A 37 0.86 15.04 1.21
CA TYR A 37 0.85 14.36 -0.08
C TYR A 37 0.43 15.35 -1.15
N PRO A 38 1.29 15.63 -2.15
CA PRO A 38 0.92 16.49 -3.25
C PRO A 38 -0.23 15.87 -4.07
N ILE A 39 -0.99 16.71 -4.75
CA ILE A 39 -1.94 16.22 -5.75
C ILE A 39 -1.10 15.56 -6.85
N ALA A 40 -1.39 14.30 -7.15
CA ALA A 40 -0.63 13.54 -8.13
C ALA A 40 -0.86 14.09 -9.54
N GLU A 41 0.21 14.53 -10.19
CA GLU A 41 0.24 14.88 -11.60
C GLU A 41 0.97 13.76 -12.37
N TYR A 42 0.44 13.36 -13.52
CA TYR A 42 0.96 12.23 -14.26
C TYR A 42 1.48 12.67 -15.64
N ALA A 43 2.66 12.17 -15.98
CA ALA A 43 3.27 12.33 -17.29
C ALA A 43 3.43 10.97 -17.97
N SER A 44 3.32 10.94 -19.30
CA SER A 44 3.61 9.73 -20.06
C SER A 44 5.11 9.46 -20.08
N PHE A 45 5.49 8.25 -19.74
CA PHE A 45 6.86 7.75 -19.82
C PHE A 45 6.98 6.72 -20.92
N SER A 46 7.88 6.99 -21.86
CA SER A 46 8.16 6.12 -23.01
C SER A 46 9.66 6.18 -23.32
N ASN A 47 10.26 5.02 -23.56
CA ASN A 47 11.67 4.87 -23.95
C ASN A 47 11.82 3.78 -25.02
N HIS A 48 12.96 3.11 -25.13
CA HIS A 48 13.20 2.01 -26.08
C HIS A 48 12.51 0.69 -25.70
N CYS A 49 11.96 0.57 -24.49
CA CYS A 49 11.28 -0.64 -24.01
C CYS A 49 9.95 -0.89 -24.74
N PRO A 50 9.49 -2.16 -24.82
CA PRO A 50 8.32 -2.52 -25.61
C PRO A 50 6.98 -2.13 -24.99
N PHE A 51 6.98 -1.23 -24.01
CA PHE A 51 5.79 -0.68 -23.37
C PHE A 51 6.01 0.76 -22.91
N GLU A 52 4.91 1.46 -22.71
CA GLU A 52 4.85 2.81 -22.14
C GLU A 52 3.78 2.86 -21.04
N PHE A 53 3.87 3.83 -20.14
CA PHE A 53 2.94 4.02 -19.03
C PHE A 53 2.98 5.45 -18.51
N ASN A 54 2.01 5.82 -17.67
CA ASN A 54 2.04 7.10 -16.96
C ASN A 54 2.71 6.95 -15.60
N ILE A 55 3.52 7.96 -15.26
CA ILE A 55 4.25 8.04 -14.00
C ILE A 55 3.91 9.35 -13.29
N ASN A 56 3.86 9.33 -11.97
CA ASN A 56 3.75 10.54 -11.15
C ASN A 56 4.97 11.44 -11.36
N ALA A 57 4.74 12.73 -11.61
CA ALA A 57 5.78 13.72 -11.88
C ALA A 57 6.77 13.93 -10.72
N ASP A 58 6.34 13.66 -9.48
CA ASP A 58 7.20 13.73 -8.29
C ASP A 58 8.07 12.48 -8.09
N ALA A 59 7.87 11.44 -8.87
CA ALA A 59 8.64 10.20 -8.78
C ALA A 59 9.95 10.29 -9.57
N ILE A 60 10.99 9.66 -9.04
CA ILE A 60 12.29 9.54 -9.72
C ILE A 60 12.37 8.15 -10.35
N ILE A 61 12.37 8.10 -11.68
CA ILE A 61 12.49 6.84 -12.42
C ILE A 61 13.96 6.58 -12.78
N LYS A 62 14.38 5.31 -12.60
CA LYS A 62 15.67 4.79 -13.06
C LYS A 62 15.42 3.52 -13.82
N GLU A 63 15.99 3.43 -15.00
CA GLU A 63 15.98 2.21 -15.79
C GLU A 63 17.03 1.23 -15.30
N ASN A 64 16.61 -0.03 -15.22
CA ASN A 64 17.47 -1.16 -14.90
C ASN A 64 17.69 -2.00 -16.17
N LYS A 65 18.40 -3.11 -16.04
CA LYS A 65 18.55 -4.08 -17.14
C LYS A 65 17.21 -4.65 -17.59
N GLU A 66 17.12 -5.08 -18.83
CA GLU A 66 15.98 -5.82 -19.38
C GLU A 66 14.63 -5.08 -19.25
N CYS A 67 14.62 -3.76 -19.47
CA CYS A 67 13.41 -2.94 -19.33
C CYS A 67 12.73 -3.03 -17.96
N GLY A 68 13.50 -3.30 -16.90
CA GLY A 68 13.06 -3.09 -15.53
C GLY A 68 13.19 -1.63 -15.13
N PHE A 69 12.39 -1.19 -14.15
CA PHE A 69 12.45 0.18 -13.64
C PHE A 69 12.38 0.20 -12.12
N THR A 70 13.07 1.16 -11.57
CA THR A 70 12.98 1.53 -10.15
C THR A 70 12.38 2.92 -10.06
N ILE A 71 11.17 3.03 -9.51
CA ILE A 71 10.42 4.29 -9.38
C ILE A 71 10.44 4.67 -7.91
N GLN A 72 11.18 5.73 -7.57
CA GLN A 72 11.47 6.13 -6.20
C GLN A 72 10.61 7.31 -5.76
N TYR A 73 10.11 7.24 -4.55
CA TYR A 73 9.41 8.31 -3.82
C TYR A 73 10.20 8.67 -2.55
N PRO A 74 11.27 9.49 -2.65
CA PRO A 74 12.19 9.72 -1.53
C PRO A 74 11.51 10.27 -0.28
N LYS A 75 10.55 11.20 -0.43
CA LYS A 75 9.80 11.81 0.67
C LYS A 75 8.96 10.78 1.44
N MET A 76 8.51 9.72 0.78
CA MET A 76 7.68 8.65 1.36
C MET A 76 8.50 7.42 1.75
N LYS A 77 9.81 7.43 1.46
CA LYS A 77 10.71 6.29 1.63
C LYS A 77 10.16 5.02 0.98
N ALA A 78 9.54 5.18 -0.19
CA ALA A 78 8.94 4.11 -0.95
C ALA A 78 9.60 3.94 -2.31
N THR A 79 9.57 2.73 -2.82
CA THR A 79 10.07 2.40 -4.17
C THR A 79 9.17 1.37 -4.81
N ILE A 80 8.73 1.63 -6.05
CA ILE A 80 8.09 0.65 -6.90
C ILE A 80 9.15 0.01 -7.78
N TYR A 81 9.22 -1.30 -7.80
CA TYR A 81 10.05 -2.07 -8.72
C TYR A 81 9.17 -2.64 -9.82
N LEU A 82 9.48 -2.30 -11.06
CA LEU A 82 8.88 -2.90 -12.24
C LEU A 82 9.86 -3.87 -12.87
N THR A 83 9.36 -5.04 -13.23
CA THR A 83 10.14 -6.07 -13.93
C THR A 83 9.39 -6.43 -15.21
N TYR A 84 10.08 -6.39 -16.34
CA TYR A 84 9.57 -6.85 -17.62
C TYR A 84 10.13 -8.24 -17.95
N LYS A 85 9.31 -9.09 -18.52
CA LYS A 85 9.71 -10.38 -19.11
C LYS A 85 9.03 -10.59 -20.43
N THR A 86 9.75 -11.14 -21.40
CA THR A 86 9.16 -11.64 -22.64
C THR A 86 8.52 -12.99 -22.38
N VAL A 87 7.30 -13.17 -22.86
CA VAL A 87 6.61 -14.49 -22.82
C VAL A 87 7.14 -15.39 -23.90
N ASN A 88 7.67 -16.54 -23.52
CA ASN A 88 8.25 -17.54 -24.43
C ASN A 88 7.52 -18.90 -24.29
N ASN A 89 6.21 -18.90 -24.53
CA ASN A 89 5.31 -20.04 -24.29
C ASN A 89 5.28 -20.51 -22.81
N ASP A 90 5.60 -19.63 -21.89
CA ASP A 90 5.74 -19.89 -20.45
C ASP A 90 4.82 -19.03 -19.59
N ILE A 91 3.74 -18.50 -20.18
CA ILE A 91 2.81 -17.59 -19.48
C ILE A 91 2.28 -18.20 -18.18
N ASP A 92 1.93 -19.47 -18.15
CA ASP A 92 1.44 -20.16 -16.95
C ASP A 92 2.49 -20.18 -15.83
N LYS A 93 3.77 -20.28 -16.19
CA LYS A 93 4.86 -20.20 -15.22
C LYS A 93 4.99 -18.78 -14.67
N LEU A 94 4.97 -17.76 -15.55
CA LEU A 94 5.06 -16.36 -15.16
C LEU A 94 3.91 -15.94 -14.23
N LEU A 95 2.69 -16.40 -14.53
CA LEU A 95 1.51 -16.17 -13.70
C LEU A 95 1.66 -16.85 -12.32
N ARG A 96 2.09 -18.11 -12.27
CA ARG A 96 2.34 -18.80 -10.99
C ARG A 96 3.43 -18.11 -10.17
N ASP A 97 4.51 -17.66 -10.82
CA ASP A 97 5.61 -16.97 -10.14
C ASP A 97 5.14 -15.63 -9.54
N ALA A 98 4.31 -14.86 -10.28
CA ALA A 98 3.74 -13.60 -9.80
C ALA A 98 2.78 -13.83 -8.63
N GLN A 99 1.89 -14.81 -8.71
CA GLN A 99 0.98 -15.17 -7.63
C GLN A 99 1.74 -15.67 -6.41
N LYS A 100 2.73 -16.56 -6.59
CA LYS A 100 3.55 -17.07 -5.50
C LYS A 100 4.22 -15.93 -4.73
N LEU A 101 4.80 -14.96 -5.44
CA LEU A 101 5.42 -13.80 -4.81
C LEU A 101 4.42 -13.02 -3.93
N THR A 102 3.18 -12.88 -4.37
CA THR A 102 2.12 -12.23 -3.59
C THR A 102 1.78 -13.03 -2.34
N PHE A 103 1.57 -14.34 -2.47
CA PHE A 103 1.11 -15.19 -1.37
C PHE A 103 2.22 -15.60 -0.39
N GLU A 104 3.49 -15.45 -0.72
CA GLU A 104 4.60 -15.60 0.25
C GLU A 104 4.54 -14.58 1.39
N HIS A 105 3.82 -13.48 1.19
CA HIS A 105 3.61 -12.46 2.22
C HIS A 105 2.42 -12.75 3.15
N VAL A 106 1.59 -13.76 2.88
CA VAL A 106 0.39 -14.14 3.66
C VAL A 106 0.68 -14.34 5.14
N ILE A 107 1.86 -14.83 5.50
CA ILE A 107 2.24 -15.09 6.90
C ILE A 107 2.19 -13.81 7.78
N LYS A 108 2.35 -12.63 7.17
CA LYS A 108 2.36 -11.32 7.85
C LYS A 108 1.28 -10.38 7.34
N ALA A 109 0.47 -10.82 6.40
CA ALA A 109 -0.66 -10.07 5.90
C ALA A 109 -1.90 -10.35 6.75
N ASP A 110 -2.69 -9.32 7.00
CA ASP A 110 -4.00 -9.45 7.63
C ASP A 110 -5.08 -9.79 6.59
N ASP A 111 -4.93 -9.26 5.36
CA ASP A 111 -5.85 -9.48 4.24
C ASP A 111 -5.13 -9.25 2.91
N ILE A 112 -5.56 -9.97 1.86
CA ILE A 112 -5.13 -9.76 0.47
C ILE A 112 -6.36 -9.61 -0.40
N LYS A 113 -6.55 -8.41 -0.97
CA LYS A 113 -7.62 -8.13 -1.93
C LYS A 113 -7.09 -8.25 -3.35
N GLU A 114 -7.80 -9.02 -4.16
CA GLU A 114 -7.51 -9.23 -5.57
C GLU A 114 -8.46 -8.40 -6.43
N GLN A 115 -7.92 -7.60 -7.34
CA GLN A 115 -8.69 -6.76 -8.26
C GLN A 115 -8.27 -7.10 -9.70
N PRO A 116 -9.11 -7.80 -10.47
CA PRO A 116 -8.81 -8.09 -11.86
C PRO A 116 -8.85 -6.80 -12.70
N PHE A 117 -7.93 -6.71 -13.65
CA PHE A 117 -7.86 -5.64 -14.62
C PHE A 117 -7.92 -6.21 -16.03
N LEU A 118 -8.88 -5.72 -16.81
CA LEU A 118 -9.12 -6.17 -18.18
C LEU A 118 -9.27 -4.94 -19.08
N ASN A 119 -8.44 -4.85 -20.11
CA ASN A 119 -8.52 -3.81 -21.14
C ASN A 119 -8.32 -4.45 -22.52
N ASP A 120 -9.42 -4.80 -23.15
CA ASP A 120 -9.43 -5.49 -24.44
C ASP A 120 -8.89 -4.61 -25.57
N ASP A 121 -9.15 -3.31 -25.53
CA ASP A 121 -8.69 -2.36 -26.56
C ASP A 121 -7.17 -2.30 -26.62
N LYS A 122 -6.51 -2.36 -25.48
CA LYS A 122 -5.04 -2.32 -25.36
C LYS A 122 -4.42 -3.70 -25.24
N LYS A 123 -5.22 -4.75 -25.14
CA LYS A 123 -4.78 -6.12 -24.82
C LYS A 123 -3.92 -6.17 -23.57
N VAL A 124 -4.39 -5.55 -22.50
CA VAL A 124 -3.71 -5.53 -21.20
C VAL A 124 -4.60 -6.22 -20.19
N TYR A 125 -4.15 -7.34 -19.67
CA TYR A 125 -4.87 -8.20 -18.74
C TYR A 125 -4.01 -8.44 -17.51
N GLY A 126 -4.58 -8.38 -16.33
CA GLY A 126 -3.78 -8.53 -15.13
C GLY A 126 -4.56 -8.61 -13.84
N MET A 127 -3.83 -8.55 -12.76
CA MET A 127 -4.35 -8.55 -11.41
C MET A 127 -3.60 -7.52 -10.57
N PHE A 128 -4.34 -6.75 -9.82
CA PHE A 128 -3.81 -5.90 -8.77
C PHE A 128 -4.08 -6.54 -7.41
N TYR A 129 -3.06 -6.61 -6.58
CA TYR A 129 -3.11 -7.16 -5.22
C TYR A 129 -2.88 -6.04 -4.22
N GLU A 130 -3.80 -5.88 -3.29
CA GLU A 130 -3.67 -4.99 -2.13
C GLU A 130 -3.44 -5.84 -0.89
N VAL A 131 -2.29 -5.67 -0.24
CA VAL A 131 -1.89 -6.45 0.93
C VAL A 131 -1.95 -5.57 2.16
N SER A 132 -2.83 -5.88 3.09
CA SER A 132 -2.95 -5.23 4.41
C SER A 132 -2.07 -5.91 5.44
N GLY A 133 -1.71 -5.17 6.51
CA GLY A 133 -0.90 -5.70 7.60
C GLY A 133 0.59 -5.45 7.44
N ASN A 134 1.38 -6.08 8.31
CA ASN A 134 2.83 -5.87 8.40
C ASN A 134 3.62 -6.67 7.36
N ALA A 135 3.10 -6.78 6.14
CA ALA A 135 3.77 -7.43 5.02
C ALA A 135 4.94 -6.59 4.49
N ALA A 136 5.89 -7.24 3.82
CA ALA A 136 7.03 -6.55 3.21
C ALA A 136 6.64 -5.67 2.02
N THR A 137 5.56 -6.04 1.32
CA THR A 137 4.95 -5.26 0.26
C THR A 137 3.46 -5.08 0.54
N ASN A 138 2.93 -3.89 0.26
CA ASN A 138 1.53 -3.58 0.50
C ASN A 138 0.71 -3.46 -0.79
N ALA A 139 1.35 -3.46 -1.94
CA ALA A 139 0.68 -3.55 -3.24
C ALA A 139 1.59 -4.22 -4.27
N GLN A 140 0.98 -5.04 -5.10
CA GLN A 140 1.61 -5.72 -6.23
C GLN A 140 0.65 -5.78 -7.41
N PHE A 141 1.18 -5.91 -8.62
CA PHE A 141 0.38 -6.23 -9.79
C PHE A 141 1.19 -7.03 -10.80
N TYR A 142 0.48 -7.67 -11.69
CA TYR A 142 1.03 -8.07 -12.98
C TYR A 142 0.08 -7.68 -14.09
N VAL A 143 0.63 -7.47 -15.29
CA VAL A 143 -0.13 -7.31 -16.53
C VAL A 143 0.59 -7.99 -17.67
N THR A 144 -0.19 -8.47 -18.64
CA THR A 144 0.29 -9.20 -19.82
C THR A 144 -0.64 -9.01 -21.00
N ASP A 145 -0.13 -9.20 -22.22
CA ASP A 145 -0.94 -9.42 -23.43
C ASP A 145 -1.21 -10.91 -23.69
N SER A 146 -0.82 -11.76 -22.75
CA SER A 146 -0.91 -13.23 -22.78
C SER A 146 -0.03 -13.90 -23.83
N THR A 147 0.69 -13.15 -24.67
CA THR A 147 1.42 -13.71 -25.82
C THR A 147 2.89 -13.33 -25.87
N LYS A 148 3.24 -12.09 -25.57
CA LYS A 148 4.60 -11.56 -25.74
C LYS A 148 5.14 -10.83 -24.52
N HIS A 149 4.28 -10.13 -23.78
CA HIS A 149 4.68 -9.16 -22.79
C HIS A 149 4.14 -9.53 -21.41
N PHE A 150 5.01 -9.42 -20.41
CA PHE A 150 4.66 -9.62 -19.01
C PHE A 150 5.38 -8.58 -18.14
N VAL A 151 4.63 -7.79 -17.39
CA VAL A 151 5.17 -6.79 -16.46
C VAL A 151 4.65 -7.10 -15.06
N THR A 152 5.53 -7.06 -14.08
CA THR A 152 5.16 -7.09 -12.66
C THR A 152 5.58 -5.80 -11.98
N GLY A 153 4.81 -5.38 -10.99
CA GLY A 153 5.15 -4.24 -10.14
C GLY A 153 4.94 -4.58 -8.67
N SER A 154 5.87 -4.14 -7.81
CA SER A 154 5.76 -4.32 -6.35
C SER A 154 6.28 -3.09 -5.65
N VAL A 155 5.62 -2.64 -4.57
CA VAL A 155 6.07 -1.51 -3.74
C VAL A 155 6.72 -1.99 -2.46
N TYR A 156 7.82 -1.33 -2.10
CA TYR A 156 8.52 -1.55 -0.83
C TYR A 156 8.75 -0.22 -0.12
N PHE A 157 8.57 -0.23 1.20
CA PHE A 157 8.88 0.89 2.07
C PHE A 157 10.17 0.64 2.83
N TYR A 158 11.09 1.63 2.82
CA TYR A 158 12.32 1.61 3.62
C TYR A 158 12.02 2.03 5.07
N ALA A 159 11.10 1.33 5.72
CA ALA A 159 10.74 1.51 7.11
C ALA A 159 10.54 0.14 7.75
N LYS A 160 10.68 0.06 9.10
CA LYS A 160 10.24 -1.15 9.79
C LYS A 160 8.74 -1.34 9.50
N PRO A 161 8.30 -2.58 9.19
CA PRO A 161 6.89 -2.85 8.95
C PRO A 161 6.07 -2.38 10.16
N ASN A 162 5.33 -1.32 9.97
CA ASN A 162 4.33 -0.79 10.88
C ASN A 162 3.23 -0.22 9.99
N PHE A 163 2.29 -1.08 9.63
CA PHE A 163 1.24 -0.78 8.67
C PHE A 163 0.49 0.50 9.00
N ASP A 164 0.11 0.69 10.26
CA ASP A 164 -0.65 1.86 10.70
C ASP A 164 0.08 3.17 10.42
N SER A 165 1.41 3.18 10.60
CA SER A 165 2.20 4.40 10.40
C SER A 165 2.45 4.72 8.92
N ILE A 166 2.53 3.69 8.06
CA ILE A 166 2.76 3.86 6.62
C ILE A 166 1.48 3.91 5.79
N MET A 167 0.31 3.62 6.39
CA MET A 167 -0.97 3.52 5.68
C MET A 167 -1.27 4.71 4.77
N PRO A 168 -1.08 5.99 5.18
CA PRO A 168 -1.34 7.11 4.29
C PRO A 168 -0.42 7.11 3.06
N ALA A 169 0.88 6.81 3.25
CA ALA A 169 1.83 6.67 2.15
C ALA A 169 1.48 5.48 1.25
N THR A 170 1.10 4.35 1.86
CA THR A 170 0.65 3.16 1.13
C THR A 170 -0.54 3.47 0.24
N SER A 171 -1.55 4.21 0.75
CA SER A 171 -2.73 4.59 -0.04
C SER A 171 -2.36 5.49 -1.22
N TYR A 172 -1.47 6.45 -1.02
CA TYR A 172 -0.99 7.33 -2.09
C TYR A 172 -0.26 6.54 -3.18
N ILE A 173 0.75 5.76 -2.81
CA ILE A 173 1.56 4.98 -3.76
C ILE A 173 0.72 3.88 -4.45
N LYS A 174 -0.25 3.30 -3.76
CA LYS A 174 -1.18 2.33 -4.35
C LYS A 174 -1.95 2.93 -5.52
N ASN A 175 -2.47 4.15 -5.36
CA ASN A 175 -3.17 4.86 -6.44
C ASN A 175 -2.23 5.11 -7.63
N ASP A 176 -0.97 5.47 -7.37
CA ASP A 176 0.03 5.65 -8.43
C ASP A 176 0.35 4.33 -9.15
N MET A 177 0.44 3.22 -8.40
CA MET A 177 0.64 1.89 -8.99
C MET A 177 -0.56 1.46 -9.86
N GLN A 178 -1.79 1.70 -9.39
CA GLN A 178 -2.99 1.43 -10.17
C GLN A 178 -3.00 2.27 -11.46
N ARG A 179 -2.70 3.56 -11.35
CA ARG A 179 -2.61 4.45 -12.52
C ARG A 179 -1.55 3.99 -13.52
N LEU A 180 -0.39 3.57 -13.02
CA LEU A 180 0.68 3.01 -13.84
C LEU A 180 0.18 1.76 -14.58
N MET A 181 -0.41 0.79 -13.87
CA MET A 181 -0.94 -0.46 -14.43
C MET A 181 -2.01 -0.18 -15.50
N GLU A 182 -2.98 0.69 -15.22
CA GLU A 182 -4.10 1.02 -16.11
C GLU A 182 -3.67 1.75 -17.39
N THR A 183 -2.53 2.42 -17.35
CA THR A 183 -2.02 3.22 -18.46
C THR A 183 -1.00 2.50 -19.32
N ILE A 184 -0.58 1.28 -18.94
CA ILE A 184 0.33 0.47 -19.74
C ILE A 184 -0.24 0.29 -21.16
N LYS A 185 0.65 0.49 -22.13
CA LYS A 185 0.41 0.19 -23.55
C LYS A 185 1.62 -0.52 -24.09
N TRP A 186 1.38 -1.58 -24.83
CA TRP A 186 2.41 -2.28 -25.59
C TRP A 186 2.74 -1.50 -26.90
N LYS A 187 4.00 -1.62 -27.34
CA LYS A 187 4.50 -1.05 -28.59
C LYS A 187 4.63 -2.11 -29.67
#